data_b1a8a8e2389795b168a69d3556759572
#
_entry.id   b1a8a8e2389795b168a69d3556759572
#
_cell.length_a   1.000
_cell.length_b   1.000
_cell.length_c   1.000
_cell.angle_alpha   90.00
_cell.angle_beta   90.00
_cell.angle_gamma   90.00
#
_symmetry.space_group_name_H-M   'P 1'
#
loop_
_entity.id
_entity.type
_entity.pdbx_description
1 polymer ?
#
loop_
_entity_poly.entity_id
_entity_poly.type
_entity_poly.pdbx_seq_one_letter_code
_entity_poly.pdbx_strand_id
1 'polypeptide(L)'
;MLKKIMAALGLLLLAAIAYLALWPVPVKPVAWVAPAAPGYVGVHAVNDRLAQLNMIDLGREEGPEHIVIGPDGKLYTTVASGNILRMNTDGSAQEVFVNTGGRVLGFDFDAAGNLIAADAVKGLLSVSPARQVTVLVDKVNDQPIRYADGVVVARKAGGKMYFSDASTRFAPADWGGTFEASVLDILEQAATGRILEYDPATKATRIVARGLAFANGVALSADEKSVFVAETGKYRIWKIDLQARDLDLGAGIGPQAAVLLDNLPGYPDNLMRGLDGKIWAGLVKPRNPTIDGMADKPFMRSMTLRLPRALWPVPKAYGHVIAFNEDGRVVADLQDATGAYPETTAITETRERLYVQSLHAKGLGWLKR
;
A
#
# COMPACT_ATOMS: atom_id res chain seq x y z
N MET A 1 -46.80 7.73 32.83
CA MET A 1 -45.37 7.37 32.80
C MET A 1 -44.97 6.76 31.47
N LEU A 2 -45.64 5.71 30.97
CA LEU A 2 -45.33 5.02 29.70
C LEU A 2 -45.29 5.98 28.48
N LYS A 3 -46.29 6.86 28.32
CA LYS A 3 -46.32 7.82 27.20
C LYS A 3 -45.11 8.77 27.20
N LYS A 4 -44.61 9.19 28.34
CA LYS A 4 -43.40 10.03 28.44
C LYS A 4 -42.14 9.24 28.08
N ILE A 5 -42.05 7.98 28.47
CA ILE A 5 -40.93 7.10 28.09
C ILE A 5 -40.93 6.84 26.59
N MET A 6 -42.10 6.53 26.01
CA MET A 6 -42.22 6.35 24.54
C MET A 6 -41.85 7.60 23.74
N ALA A 7 -42.28 8.78 24.23
CA ALA A 7 -41.89 10.06 23.59
C ALA A 7 -40.38 10.32 23.70
N ALA A 8 -39.75 10.05 24.83
CA ALA A 8 -38.30 10.18 25.02
C ALA A 8 -37.53 9.21 24.13
N LEU A 9 -37.97 7.94 24.03
CA LEU A 9 -37.36 6.96 23.12
C LEU A 9 -37.51 7.40 21.64
N GLY A 10 -38.66 7.94 21.25
CA GLY A 10 -38.90 8.49 19.90
C GLY A 10 -37.93 9.65 19.57
N LEU A 11 -37.74 10.58 20.51
CA LEU A 11 -36.81 11.69 20.35
C LEU A 11 -35.33 11.20 20.24
N LEU A 12 -34.95 10.23 21.06
CA LEU A 12 -33.62 9.63 21.00
C LEU A 12 -33.38 8.94 19.66
N LEU A 13 -34.35 8.21 19.13
CA LEU A 13 -34.30 7.54 17.86
C LEU A 13 -34.15 8.59 16.71
N LEU A 14 -34.98 9.65 16.76
CA LEU A 14 -34.86 10.75 15.77
C LEU A 14 -33.50 11.44 15.83
N ALA A 15 -32.97 11.68 17.02
CA ALA A 15 -31.64 12.26 17.18
C ALA A 15 -30.53 11.33 16.63
N ALA A 16 -30.63 10.03 16.87
CA ALA A 16 -29.69 9.04 16.31
C ALA A 16 -29.76 8.98 14.77
N ILE A 17 -30.97 8.99 14.20
CA ILE A 17 -31.17 9.05 12.75
C ILE A 17 -30.58 10.34 12.18
N ALA A 18 -30.86 11.47 12.80
CA ALA A 18 -30.30 12.76 12.37
C ALA A 18 -28.77 12.77 12.44
N TYR A 19 -28.18 12.24 13.50
CA TYR A 19 -26.73 12.07 13.62
C TYR A 19 -26.16 11.21 12.47
N LEU A 20 -26.71 10.01 12.26
CA LEU A 20 -26.25 9.09 11.21
C LEU A 20 -26.45 9.66 9.79
N ALA A 21 -27.45 10.50 9.57
CA ALA A 21 -27.73 11.10 8.30
C ALA A 21 -26.93 12.37 8.02
N LEU A 22 -26.76 13.24 9.03
CA LEU A 22 -26.36 14.64 8.81
C LEU A 22 -25.03 15.02 9.45
N TRP A 23 -24.50 14.25 10.42
CA TRP A 23 -23.24 14.62 11.05
C TRP A 23 -22.12 14.74 10.00
N PRO A 24 -21.35 15.83 9.97
CA PRO A 24 -20.32 16.04 8.95
C PRO A 24 -19.21 14.99 9.07
N VAL A 25 -18.79 14.45 7.93
CA VAL A 25 -17.65 13.53 7.80
C VAL A 25 -16.66 14.10 6.76
N PRO A 26 -15.37 13.76 6.83
CA PRO A 26 -14.36 14.35 5.96
C PRO A 26 -14.42 13.88 4.51
N VAL A 27 -15.12 12.77 4.23
CA VAL A 27 -15.18 12.16 2.89
C VAL A 27 -16.36 12.67 2.06
N LYS A 28 -16.15 12.74 0.76
CA LYS A 28 -17.17 12.97 -0.27
C LYS A 28 -17.19 11.80 -1.24
N PRO A 29 -17.80 10.66 -0.87
CA PRO A 29 -17.64 9.43 -1.63
C PRO A 29 -18.15 9.55 -3.07
N VAL A 30 -17.33 9.06 -4.00
CA VAL A 30 -17.66 8.97 -5.43
C VAL A 30 -18.21 7.56 -5.71
N ALA A 31 -19.36 7.48 -6.35
CA ALA A 31 -19.93 6.19 -6.72
C ALA A 31 -19.04 5.48 -7.76
N TRP A 32 -18.89 4.17 -7.58
CA TRP A 32 -18.24 3.31 -8.56
C TRP A 32 -18.87 1.93 -8.54
N VAL A 33 -18.65 1.15 -9.59
CA VAL A 33 -19.16 -0.22 -9.68
C VAL A 33 -18.03 -1.17 -9.30
N ALA A 34 -18.12 -1.77 -8.11
CA ALA A 34 -17.23 -2.84 -7.72
C ALA A 34 -17.57 -4.10 -8.54
N PRO A 35 -16.61 -4.72 -9.24
CA PRO A 35 -16.87 -5.99 -9.90
C PRO A 35 -17.20 -7.06 -8.84
N ALA A 36 -17.99 -8.06 -9.20
CA ALA A 36 -18.28 -9.18 -8.29
C ALA A 36 -16.97 -9.81 -7.80
N ALA A 37 -16.85 -9.99 -6.49
CA ALA A 37 -15.62 -10.56 -5.91
C ALA A 37 -15.39 -11.96 -6.52
N PRO A 38 -14.15 -12.30 -6.98
CA PRO A 38 -13.88 -13.58 -7.63
C PRO A 38 -13.95 -14.74 -6.65
N GLY A 39 -13.81 -14.44 -5.35
CA GLY A 39 -13.66 -15.44 -4.30
C GLY A 39 -12.28 -16.12 -4.34
N TYR A 40 -12.12 -17.10 -3.48
CA TYR A 40 -10.88 -17.87 -3.37
C TYR A 40 -11.00 -19.18 -4.18
N VAL A 41 -10.97 -19.03 -5.50
CA VAL A 41 -11.13 -20.14 -6.47
C VAL A 41 -10.04 -20.10 -7.56
N GLY A 42 -9.89 -21.15 -8.33
CA GLY A 42 -8.92 -21.23 -9.42
C GLY A 42 -7.49 -21.01 -8.93
N VAL A 43 -6.79 -20.05 -9.51
CA VAL A 43 -5.39 -19.73 -9.13
C VAL A 43 -5.29 -19.15 -7.71
N HIS A 44 -6.39 -18.64 -7.16
CA HIS A 44 -6.50 -18.14 -5.80
C HIS A 44 -7.20 -19.12 -4.85
N ALA A 45 -7.30 -20.43 -5.20
CA ALA A 45 -7.89 -21.43 -4.31
C ALA A 45 -7.18 -21.42 -2.94
N VAL A 46 -7.97 -21.55 -1.87
CA VAL A 46 -7.46 -21.50 -0.48
C VAL A 46 -6.32 -22.51 -0.30
N ASN A 47 -5.24 -22.07 0.32
CA ASN A 47 -4.10 -22.89 0.69
C ASN A 47 -3.51 -22.42 2.04
N ASP A 48 -2.50 -23.13 2.54
CA ASP A 48 -1.86 -22.90 3.83
C ASP A 48 -0.35 -22.63 3.72
N ARG A 49 0.12 -22.19 2.56
CA ARG A 49 1.56 -22.01 2.26
C ARG A 49 2.23 -20.93 3.08
N LEU A 50 1.47 -20.03 3.72
CA LEU A 50 1.99 -19.04 4.69
C LEU A 50 1.74 -19.46 6.15
N ALA A 51 1.13 -20.60 6.43
CA ALA A 51 0.76 -20.99 7.80
C ALA A 51 1.96 -21.36 8.70
N GLN A 52 3.11 -21.72 8.11
CA GLN A 52 4.29 -22.17 8.85
C GLN A 52 5.53 -21.34 8.52
N LEU A 53 5.48 -20.07 8.90
CA LEU A 53 6.61 -19.17 8.73
C LEU A 53 7.68 -19.42 9.81
N ASN A 54 8.96 -19.40 9.41
CA ASN A 54 10.03 -19.17 10.35
C ASN A 54 10.03 -17.70 10.74
N MET A 55 10.39 -17.39 11.99
CA MET A 55 10.31 -16.03 12.51
C MET A 55 11.68 -15.51 12.89
N ILE A 56 11.97 -14.27 12.48
CA ILE A 56 13.04 -13.45 13.03
C ILE A 56 12.38 -12.55 14.06
N ASP A 57 12.82 -12.65 15.32
CA ASP A 57 12.37 -11.77 16.39
C ASP A 57 12.90 -10.35 16.16
N LEU A 58 12.02 -9.36 16.19
CA LEU A 58 12.34 -7.93 16.06
C LEU A 58 12.30 -7.21 17.41
N GLY A 59 12.27 -7.94 18.50
CA GLY A 59 12.22 -7.40 19.87
C GLY A 59 10.90 -6.69 20.14
N ARG A 60 10.91 -5.38 20.32
CA ARG A 60 9.71 -4.57 20.56
C ARG A 60 9.09 -4.01 19.30
N GLU A 61 9.76 -4.17 18.17
CA GLU A 61 9.29 -3.67 16.88
C GLU A 61 8.30 -4.63 16.24
N GLU A 62 7.34 -4.08 15.50
CA GLU A 62 6.33 -4.82 14.77
C GLU A 62 6.09 -4.20 13.39
N GLY A 63 5.42 -4.93 12.52
CA GLY A 63 5.06 -4.46 11.19
C GLY A 63 6.27 -4.28 10.27
N PRO A 64 7.00 -5.36 9.91
CA PRO A 64 8.03 -5.32 8.87
C PRO A 64 7.38 -5.13 7.49
N GLU A 65 6.96 -3.88 7.20
CA GLU A 65 6.07 -3.54 6.10
C GLU A 65 6.76 -3.56 4.74
N HIS A 66 8.03 -3.17 4.70
CA HIS A 66 8.83 -3.17 3.47
C HIS A 66 10.24 -3.69 3.76
N ILE A 67 10.70 -4.66 2.98
CA ILE A 67 11.97 -5.35 3.20
C ILE A 67 12.80 -5.28 1.92
N VAL A 68 14.07 -4.90 2.03
CA VAL A 68 15.03 -4.88 0.91
C VAL A 68 16.38 -5.43 1.38
N ILE A 69 17.05 -6.20 0.54
CA ILE A 69 18.46 -6.54 0.74
C ILE A 69 19.30 -5.38 0.20
N GLY A 70 20.02 -4.71 1.09
CA GLY A 70 20.85 -3.58 0.74
C GLY A 70 22.11 -3.96 -0.05
N PRO A 71 22.82 -2.97 -0.63
CA PRO A 71 24.05 -3.19 -1.38
C PRO A 71 25.19 -3.80 -0.57
N ASP A 72 25.09 -3.72 0.75
CA ASP A 72 26.02 -4.34 1.72
C ASP A 72 25.66 -5.79 2.08
N GLY A 73 24.65 -6.36 1.41
CA GLY A 73 24.14 -7.71 1.65
C GLY A 73 23.32 -7.87 2.94
N LYS A 74 23.01 -6.78 3.65
CA LYS A 74 22.18 -6.79 4.85
C LYS A 74 20.69 -6.68 4.50
N LEU A 75 19.86 -7.18 5.38
CA LEU A 75 18.42 -7.01 5.33
C LEU A 75 18.05 -5.68 6.01
N TYR A 76 17.26 -4.89 5.33
CA TYR A 76 16.65 -3.67 5.84
C TYR A 76 15.14 -3.82 5.88
N THR A 77 14.49 -3.30 6.92
CA THR A 77 13.03 -3.30 7.00
C THR A 77 12.51 -2.05 7.70
N THR A 78 11.42 -1.49 7.18
CA THR A 78 10.62 -0.50 7.92
C THR A 78 9.81 -1.19 9.00
N VAL A 79 9.51 -0.49 10.08
CA VAL A 79 8.65 -0.98 11.16
C VAL A 79 7.68 0.09 11.65
N ALA A 80 6.64 -0.32 12.39
CA ALA A 80 5.54 0.55 12.80
C ALA A 80 5.96 1.77 13.63
N SER A 81 7.06 1.67 14.39
CA SER A 81 7.62 2.78 15.16
C SER A 81 8.21 3.92 14.31
N GLY A 82 8.33 3.73 12.98
CA GLY A 82 9.00 4.66 12.06
C GLY A 82 10.50 4.44 11.93
N ASN A 83 11.06 3.45 12.64
CA ASN A 83 12.44 3.03 12.47
C ASN A 83 12.61 2.25 11.15
N ILE A 84 13.80 2.37 10.56
CA ILE A 84 14.31 1.41 9.59
C ILE A 84 15.37 0.58 10.30
N LEU A 85 15.12 -0.72 10.39
CA LEU A 85 16.08 -1.67 10.97
C LEU A 85 17.04 -2.18 9.90
N ARG A 86 18.25 -2.52 10.31
CA ARG A 86 19.28 -3.21 9.51
C ARG A 86 19.80 -4.41 10.27
N MET A 87 19.98 -5.53 9.59
CA MET A 87 20.41 -6.78 10.23
C MET A 87 21.09 -7.72 9.21
N ASN A 88 21.70 -8.78 9.69
CA ASN A 88 22.08 -9.90 8.81
C ASN A 88 20.81 -10.58 8.26
N THR A 89 20.95 -11.30 7.14
CA THR A 89 19.82 -12.02 6.52
C THR A 89 19.24 -13.13 7.39
N ASP A 90 19.96 -13.58 8.41
CA ASP A 90 19.49 -14.54 9.44
C ASP A 90 18.79 -13.86 10.63
N GLY A 91 18.75 -12.53 10.66
CA GLY A 91 18.16 -11.75 11.75
C GLY A 91 19.15 -11.36 12.85
N SER A 92 20.40 -11.80 12.80
CA SER A 92 21.41 -11.40 13.77
C SER A 92 21.94 -9.98 13.54
N ALA A 93 22.64 -9.41 14.52
CA ALA A 93 23.26 -8.08 14.47
C ALA A 93 22.27 -6.96 14.11
N GLN A 94 21.08 -6.99 14.72
CA GLN A 94 20.05 -5.98 14.52
C GLN A 94 20.45 -4.62 15.08
N GLU A 95 20.20 -3.58 14.31
CA GLU A 95 20.35 -2.20 14.74
C GLU A 95 19.26 -1.31 14.13
N VAL A 96 18.98 -0.19 14.75
CA VAL A 96 18.22 0.90 14.10
C VAL A 96 19.18 1.60 13.14
N PHE A 97 18.92 1.46 11.83
CA PHE A 97 19.71 2.15 10.82
C PHE A 97 19.41 3.65 10.84
N VAL A 98 18.13 4.02 10.77
CA VAL A 98 17.69 5.42 10.82
C VAL A 98 16.23 5.51 11.27
N ASN A 99 15.87 6.66 11.86
CA ASN A 99 14.50 7.12 11.98
C ASN A 99 14.41 8.48 11.27
N THR A 100 13.54 8.62 10.28
CA THR A 100 13.39 9.84 9.50
C THR A 100 12.64 10.94 10.26
N GLY A 101 11.98 10.59 11.35
CA GLY A 101 11.02 11.43 12.07
C GLY A 101 9.73 11.64 11.26
N GLY A 102 9.45 10.78 10.30
CA GLY A 102 8.22 10.64 9.54
C GLY A 102 7.74 9.19 9.55
N ARG A 103 7.16 8.72 8.44
CA ARG A 103 6.74 7.33 8.28
C ARG A 103 7.18 6.82 6.90
N VAL A 104 8.29 6.11 6.84
CA VAL A 104 8.74 5.44 5.61
C VAL A 104 7.89 4.18 5.41
N LEU A 105 7.26 4.05 4.25
CA LEU A 105 6.46 2.90 3.85
C LEU A 105 7.22 2.04 2.86
N GLY A 106 7.79 2.63 1.81
CA GLY A 106 8.61 1.95 0.82
C GLY A 106 10.01 2.55 0.70
N PHE A 107 11.00 1.74 0.35
CA PHE A 107 12.36 2.22 0.06
C PHE A 107 13.09 1.29 -0.93
N ASP A 108 14.06 1.85 -1.62
CA ASP A 108 15.02 1.14 -2.48
C ASP A 108 16.41 1.78 -2.30
N PHE A 109 17.43 1.25 -2.91
CA PHE A 109 18.78 1.82 -2.86
C PHE A 109 19.17 2.40 -4.23
N ASP A 110 19.87 3.51 -4.24
CA ASP A 110 20.52 4.01 -5.44
C ASP A 110 21.90 3.35 -5.70
N ALA A 111 22.54 3.70 -6.80
CA ALA A 111 23.85 3.16 -7.16
C ALA A 111 24.99 3.59 -6.22
N ALA A 112 24.80 4.68 -5.47
CA ALA A 112 25.77 5.17 -4.47
C ALA A 112 25.56 4.52 -3.08
N GLY A 113 24.54 3.66 -2.95
CA GLY A 113 24.19 3.00 -1.71
C GLY A 113 23.35 3.87 -0.78
N ASN A 114 22.81 4.98 -1.24
CA ASN A 114 21.82 5.73 -0.45
C ASN A 114 20.50 4.99 -0.46
N LEU A 115 19.84 4.93 0.70
CA LEU A 115 18.50 4.43 0.84
C LEU A 115 17.54 5.55 0.41
N ILE A 116 16.79 5.31 -0.66
CA ILE A 116 15.76 6.21 -1.19
C ILE A 116 14.43 5.80 -0.61
N ALA A 117 13.79 6.68 0.13
CA ALA A 117 12.61 6.38 0.93
C ALA A 117 11.39 7.21 0.50
N ALA A 118 10.26 6.54 0.32
CA ALA A 118 8.94 7.16 0.27
C ALA A 118 8.42 7.32 1.71
N ASP A 119 8.42 8.56 2.18
CA ASP A 119 7.98 8.89 3.54
C ASP A 119 6.60 9.57 3.46
N ALA A 120 5.61 8.93 4.05
CA ALA A 120 4.21 9.34 3.98
C ALA A 120 3.93 10.72 4.61
N VAL A 121 4.91 11.32 5.29
CA VAL A 121 4.82 12.64 5.92
C VAL A 121 5.72 13.66 5.23
N LYS A 122 6.90 13.22 4.74
CA LYS A 122 7.97 14.11 4.28
C LYS A 122 8.21 14.06 2.76
N GLY A 123 7.54 13.16 2.03
CA GLY A 123 7.75 12.98 0.58
C GLY A 123 8.88 12.00 0.25
N LEU A 124 9.66 12.27 -0.78
CA LEU A 124 10.78 11.43 -1.19
C LEU A 124 12.06 11.87 -0.50
N LEU A 125 12.72 10.95 0.18
CA LEU A 125 13.94 11.19 0.94
C LEU A 125 15.12 10.38 0.39
N SER A 126 16.32 10.86 0.67
CA SER A 126 17.57 10.09 0.54
C SER A 126 18.23 9.98 1.91
N VAL A 127 18.64 8.78 2.29
CA VAL A 127 19.39 8.52 3.51
C VAL A 127 20.76 7.95 3.11
N SER A 128 21.82 8.70 3.42
CA SER A 128 23.19 8.26 3.08
C SER A 128 23.63 7.05 3.92
N PRO A 129 24.69 6.31 3.50
CA PRO A 129 25.28 5.27 4.33
C PRO A 129 25.73 5.78 5.71
N ALA A 130 26.03 7.09 5.83
CA ALA A 130 26.33 7.76 7.10
C ALA A 130 25.06 8.18 7.87
N ARG A 131 23.89 7.71 7.44
CA ARG A 131 22.58 7.94 8.09
C ARG A 131 22.09 9.40 8.04
N GLN A 132 22.64 10.21 7.14
CA GLN A 132 22.19 11.57 6.94
C GLN A 132 20.93 11.57 6.07
N VAL A 133 19.84 12.15 6.57
CA VAL A 133 18.55 12.27 5.89
C VAL A 133 18.49 13.57 5.11
N THR A 134 18.11 13.51 3.84
CA THR A 134 17.90 14.66 2.95
C THR A 134 16.56 14.53 2.26
N VAL A 135 15.75 15.58 2.26
CA VAL A 135 14.51 15.64 1.46
C VAL A 135 14.89 15.89 0.01
N LEU A 136 14.53 14.98 -0.89
CA LEU A 136 14.73 15.14 -2.33
C LEU A 136 13.60 15.96 -2.95
N VAL A 137 12.35 15.63 -2.61
CA VAL A 137 11.17 16.34 -3.08
C VAL A 137 9.98 16.11 -2.13
N ASP A 138 9.25 17.18 -1.85
CA ASP A 138 8.04 17.20 -1.02
C ASP A 138 6.82 17.78 -1.76
N LYS A 139 7.01 18.23 -3.02
CA LYS A 139 5.95 18.80 -3.86
C LYS A 139 6.22 18.58 -5.34
N VAL A 140 5.16 18.58 -6.14
CA VAL A 140 5.22 18.58 -7.61
C VAL A 140 4.19 19.58 -8.16
N ASN A 141 4.61 20.46 -9.11
CA ASN A 141 3.76 21.53 -9.65
C ASN A 141 3.09 22.38 -8.53
N ASP A 142 3.85 22.75 -7.51
CA ASP A 142 3.41 23.46 -6.29
C ASP A 142 2.34 22.74 -5.44
N GLN A 143 1.98 21.51 -5.78
CA GLN A 143 1.10 20.67 -4.97
C GLN A 143 1.95 19.77 -4.04
N PRO A 144 1.68 19.73 -2.74
CA PRO A 144 2.42 18.89 -1.82
C PRO A 144 2.23 17.40 -2.16
N ILE A 145 3.29 16.62 -1.91
CA ILE A 145 3.23 15.17 -1.85
C ILE A 145 2.73 14.84 -0.45
N ARG A 146 1.55 14.25 -0.35
CA ARG A 146 0.86 14.12 0.93
C ARG A 146 0.96 12.72 1.53
N TYR A 147 1.22 11.70 0.68
CA TYR A 147 1.21 10.32 1.11
C TYR A 147 2.15 9.50 0.21
N ALA A 148 3.45 9.81 0.24
CA ALA A 148 4.42 8.99 -0.47
C ALA A 148 4.43 7.57 0.14
N ASP A 149 4.31 6.54 -0.72
CA ASP A 149 4.07 5.15 -0.29
C ASP A 149 5.14 4.21 -0.84
N GLY A 150 5.03 3.72 -2.07
CA GLY A 150 6.01 2.87 -2.71
C GLY A 150 7.05 3.65 -3.49
N VAL A 151 8.30 3.17 -3.55
CA VAL A 151 9.36 3.74 -4.39
C VAL A 151 10.22 2.65 -5.01
N VAL A 152 10.68 2.90 -6.24
CA VAL A 152 11.65 2.05 -6.96
C VAL A 152 12.65 2.92 -7.69
N VAL A 153 13.94 2.51 -7.67
CA VAL A 153 15.04 3.21 -8.35
C VAL A 153 15.40 2.47 -9.63
N ALA A 154 15.37 3.17 -10.77
CA ALA A 154 15.79 2.63 -12.07
C ALA A 154 17.30 2.41 -12.10
N ARG A 155 17.74 1.24 -12.56
CA ARG A 155 19.16 0.88 -12.66
C ARG A 155 19.75 1.25 -14.02
N LYS A 156 18.92 1.22 -15.06
CA LYS A 156 19.31 1.47 -16.46
C LYS A 156 19.01 2.90 -16.91
N ALA A 157 18.02 3.55 -16.31
CA ALA A 157 17.55 4.88 -16.70
C ALA A 157 18.15 6.01 -15.85
N GLY A 158 19.47 5.99 -15.62
CA GLY A 158 20.18 7.10 -14.96
C GLY A 158 19.81 7.32 -13.48
N GLY A 159 19.32 6.28 -12.79
CA GLY A 159 18.98 6.38 -11.37
C GLY A 159 17.67 7.14 -11.09
N LYS A 160 16.79 7.30 -12.08
CA LYS A 160 15.48 7.91 -11.88
C LYS A 160 14.67 7.12 -10.86
N MET A 161 13.91 7.84 -10.06
CA MET A 161 13.12 7.27 -8.99
C MET A 161 11.64 7.42 -9.33
N TYR A 162 10.90 6.31 -9.28
CA TYR A 162 9.47 6.29 -9.51
C TYR A 162 8.79 5.95 -8.20
N PHE A 163 7.81 6.75 -7.80
CA PHE A 163 7.15 6.57 -6.52
C PHE A 163 5.68 6.95 -6.59
N SER A 164 4.89 6.38 -5.71
CA SER A 164 3.48 6.69 -5.55
C SER A 164 3.28 7.80 -4.52
N ASP A 165 2.29 8.64 -4.77
CA ASP A 165 1.63 9.51 -3.79
C ASP A 165 0.19 8.99 -3.70
N ALA A 166 -0.08 8.19 -2.67
CA ALA A 166 -1.28 7.37 -2.58
C ALA A 166 -2.57 8.19 -2.55
N SER A 167 -2.51 9.38 -1.93
CA SER A 167 -3.63 10.30 -1.85
C SER A 167 -3.14 11.74 -1.77
N THR A 168 -3.60 12.59 -2.69
CA THR A 168 -3.36 14.05 -2.60
C THR A 168 -4.34 14.73 -1.63
N ARG A 169 -5.32 13.98 -1.10
CA ARG A 169 -6.36 14.51 -0.22
C ARG A 169 -6.18 14.14 1.24
N PHE A 170 -5.86 12.91 1.55
CA PHE A 170 -5.77 12.41 2.92
C PHE A 170 -4.31 12.17 3.31
N ALA A 171 -3.70 13.16 3.96
CA ALA A 171 -2.33 13.02 4.46
C ALA A 171 -2.32 12.31 5.83
N PRO A 172 -1.45 11.32 6.08
CA PRO A 172 -1.32 10.69 7.39
C PRO A 172 -1.11 11.66 8.55
N ALA A 173 -0.36 12.73 8.34
CA ALA A 173 -0.12 13.77 9.33
C ALA A 173 -1.40 14.51 9.78
N ASP A 174 -2.39 14.64 8.89
CA ASP A 174 -3.63 15.38 9.16
C ASP A 174 -4.71 14.48 9.79
N TRP A 175 -4.61 13.14 9.61
CA TRP A 175 -5.69 12.19 9.90
C TRP A 175 -5.33 11.10 10.92
N GLY A 176 -4.22 11.27 11.64
CA GLY A 176 -3.87 10.39 12.76
C GLY A 176 -3.06 9.16 12.38
N GLY A 177 -2.59 9.06 11.14
CA GLY A 177 -1.70 8.01 10.68
C GLY A 177 -2.05 7.45 9.31
N THR A 178 -1.21 6.54 8.83
CA THR A 178 -1.35 5.92 7.50
C THR A 178 -2.63 5.11 7.39
N PHE A 179 -2.98 4.33 8.41
CA PHE A 179 -4.21 3.52 8.40
C PHE A 179 -5.47 4.39 8.31
N GLU A 180 -5.58 5.43 9.15
CA GLU A 180 -6.74 6.33 9.15
C GLU A 180 -6.90 7.05 7.80
N ALA A 181 -5.81 7.56 7.25
CA ALA A 181 -5.81 8.25 5.96
C ALA A 181 -6.19 7.30 4.81
N SER A 182 -5.68 6.06 4.80
CA SER A 182 -6.02 5.05 3.79
C SER A 182 -7.50 4.65 3.82
N VAL A 183 -8.07 4.49 5.03
CA VAL A 183 -9.51 4.19 5.18
C VAL A 183 -10.37 5.31 4.61
N LEU A 184 -9.99 6.59 4.84
CA LEU A 184 -10.71 7.73 4.29
C LEU A 184 -10.65 7.75 2.76
N ASP A 185 -9.48 7.53 2.16
CA ASP A 185 -9.31 7.49 0.70
C ASP A 185 -10.10 6.34 0.06
N ILE A 186 -10.00 5.13 0.63
CA ILE A 186 -10.74 3.95 0.15
C ILE A 186 -12.26 4.13 0.29
N LEU A 187 -12.73 4.77 1.35
CA LEU A 187 -14.16 5.09 1.50
C LEU A 187 -14.60 6.22 0.56
N GLU A 188 -13.72 7.15 0.21
CA GLU A 188 -14.06 8.25 -0.69
C GLU A 188 -14.03 7.80 -2.16
N GLN A 189 -13.04 7.05 -2.60
CA GLN A 189 -12.87 6.59 -3.99
C GLN A 189 -12.77 7.75 -5.00
N ALA A 190 -12.24 8.91 -4.59
CA ALA A 190 -12.06 10.05 -5.47
C ALA A 190 -10.90 9.90 -6.45
N ALA A 191 -10.11 8.82 -6.33
CA ALA A 191 -9.01 8.46 -7.19
C ALA A 191 -7.99 9.62 -7.33
N THR A 192 -7.51 10.13 -6.20
CA THR A 192 -6.60 11.28 -6.16
C THR A 192 -5.12 10.88 -6.19
N GLY A 193 -4.83 9.58 -6.11
CA GLY A 193 -3.46 9.04 -6.15
C GLY A 193 -2.79 9.25 -7.50
N ARG A 194 -1.45 9.33 -7.46
CA ARG A 194 -0.61 9.60 -8.63
C ARG A 194 0.73 8.89 -8.55
N ILE A 195 1.36 8.72 -9.71
CA ILE A 195 2.73 8.20 -9.86
C ILE A 195 3.64 9.33 -10.31
N LEU A 196 4.73 9.48 -9.61
CA LEU A 196 5.71 10.54 -9.80
C LEU A 196 7.05 9.96 -10.25
N GLU A 197 7.78 10.74 -11.07
CA GLU A 197 9.18 10.50 -11.42
C GLU A 197 10.01 11.63 -10.83
N TYR A 198 11.10 11.30 -10.12
CA TYR A 198 12.17 12.22 -9.76
C TYR A 198 13.43 11.88 -10.54
N ASP A 199 14.03 12.86 -11.19
CA ASP A 199 15.30 12.74 -11.92
C ASP A 199 16.43 13.32 -11.06
N PRO A 200 17.36 12.49 -10.52
CA PRO A 200 18.42 12.97 -9.65
C PRO A 200 19.44 13.86 -10.37
N ALA A 201 19.58 13.75 -11.70
CA ALA A 201 20.53 14.56 -12.46
C ALA A 201 20.06 16.02 -12.61
N THR A 202 18.76 16.22 -12.77
CA THR A 202 18.16 17.56 -12.97
C THR A 202 17.44 18.06 -11.74
N LYS A 203 17.18 17.19 -10.75
CA LYS A 203 16.32 17.40 -9.58
C LYS A 203 14.87 17.75 -9.95
N ALA A 204 14.46 17.45 -11.17
CA ALA A 204 13.11 17.69 -11.65
C ALA A 204 12.18 16.56 -11.21
N THR A 205 10.95 16.94 -10.88
CA THR A 205 9.86 16.00 -10.58
C THR A 205 8.72 16.22 -11.55
N ARG A 206 8.11 15.12 -12.02
CA ARG A 206 6.94 15.19 -12.90
C ARG A 206 5.91 14.12 -12.53
N ILE A 207 4.67 14.36 -12.94
CA ILE A 207 3.61 13.35 -12.86
C ILE A 207 3.72 12.43 -14.08
N VAL A 208 3.79 11.11 -13.83
CA VAL A 208 3.70 10.07 -14.87
C VAL A 208 2.23 9.78 -15.15
N ALA A 209 1.47 9.45 -14.09
CA ALA A 209 0.05 9.16 -14.17
C ALA A 209 -0.68 9.61 -12.91
N ARG A 210 -1.99 9.84 -13.03
CA ARG A 210 -2.89 10.21 -11.94
C ARG A 210 -4.27 9.54 -12.11
N GLY A 211 -5.15 9.70 -11.16
CA GLY A 211 -6.49 9.11 -11.21
C GLY A 211 -6.53 7.70 -10.64
N LEU A 212 -5.71 7.42 -9.61
CA LEU A 212 -5.64 6.15 -8.91
C LEU A 212 -6.33 6.23 -7.54
N ALA A 213 -7.17 5.26 -7.22
CA ALA A 213 -7.77 5.13 -5.90
C ALA A 213 -6.80 4.41 -4.97
N PHE A 214 -6.04 5.17 -4.22
CA PHE A 214 -4.94 4.74 -3.36
C PHE A 214 -3.82 4.06 -4.17
N ALA A 215 -2.94 4.87 -4.78
CA ALA A 215 -1.75 4.40 -5.48
C ALA A 215 -0.71 3.91 -4.47
N ASN A 216 -0.48 2.60 -4.40
CA ASN A 216 0.35 1.96 -3.41
C ASN A 216 1.69 1.47 -4.03
N GLY A 217 2.04 0.22 -3.88
CA GLY A 217 3.28 -0.36 -4.33
C GLY A 217 3.61 -0.13 -5.80
N VAL A 218 4.89 0.05 -6.09
CA VAL A 218 5.41 0.24 -7.44
C VAL A 218 6.57 -0.72 -7.72
N ALA A 219 6.65 -1.23 -8.95
CA ALA A 219 7.79 -2.02 -9.43
C ALA A 219 8.07 -1.72 -10.90
N LEU A 220 9.32 -1.72 -11.33
CA LEU A 220 9.68 -1.51 -12.74
C LEU A 220 9.62 -2.81 -13.54
N SER A 221 9.31 -2.74 -14.83
CA SER A 221 9.52 -3.84 -15.77
C SER A 221 11.02 -4.15 -15.93
N ALA A 222 11.37 -5.35 -16.40
CA ALA A 222 12.75 -5.77 -16.56
C ALA A 222 13.56 -4.89 -17.53
N ASP A 223 12.89 -4.29 -18.52
CA ASP A 223 13.47 -3.34 -19.47
C ASP A 223 13.43 -1.89 -18.99
N GLU A 224 12.80 -1.64 -17.84
CA GLU A 224 12.58 -0.31 -17.23
C GLU A 224 11.86 0.68 -18.16
N LYS A 225 10.94 0.18 -18.99
CA LYS A 225 10.08 1.04 -19.82
C LYS A 225 8.68 1.22 -19.26
N SER A 226 8.30 0.38 -18.32
CA SER A 226 7.00 0.45 -17.65
C SER A 226 7.14 0.39 -16.14
N VAL A 227 6.18 0.97 -15.44
CA VAL A 227 5.97 0.78 -14.00
C VAL A 227 4.68 0.00 -13.77
N PHE A 228 4.75 -1.01 -12.91
CA PHE A 228 3.58 -1.67 -12.34
C PHE A 228 3.16 -0.92 -11.10
N VAL A 229 1.85 -0.74 -10.91
CA VAL A 229 1.28 0.04 -9.81
C VAL A 229 0.11 -0.71 -9.19
N ALA A 230 0.15 -0.94 -7.90
CA ALA A 230 -0.98 -1.42 -7.13
C ALA A 230 -1.99 -0.28 -6.93
N GLU A 231 -3.21 -0.46 -7.40
CA GLU A 231 -4.35 0.41 -7.08
C GLU A 231 -5.23 -0.28 -6.05
N THR A 232 -4.92 -0.02 -4.78
CA THR A 232 -5.50 -0.72 -3.64
C THR A 232 -7.02 -0.60 -3.60
N GLY A 233 -7.55 0.60 -3.80
CA GLY A 233 -8.98 0.88 -3.71
C GLY A 233 -9.83 0.28 -4.83
N LYS A 234 -9.21 -0.25 -5.91
CA LYS A 234 -9.90 -0.85 -7.06
C LYS A 234 -9.55 -2.32 -7.28
N TYR A 235 -8.80 -2.95 -6.37
CA TYR A 235 -8.44 -4.38 -6.46
C TYR A 235 -7.72 -4.76 -7.75
N ARG A 236 -6.79 -3.92 -8.22
CA ARG A 236 -6.13 -4.13 -9.51
C ARG A 236 -4.68 -3.66 -9.54
N ILE A 237 -3.93 -4.14 -10.52
CA ILE A 237 -2.56 -3.73 -10.78
C ILE A 237 -2.49 -3.19 -12.20
N TRP A 238 -1.90 -2.01 -12.35
CA TRP A 238 -1.66 -1.36 -13.62
C TRP A 238 -0.27 -1.67 -14.17
N LYS A 239 -0.13 -1.61 -15.48
CA LYS A 239 1.14 -1.45 -16.21
C LYS A 239 1.07 -0.12 -16.96
N ILE A 240 1.99 0.80 -16.68
CA ILE A 240 1.99 2.17 -17.20
C ILE A 240 3.33 2.43 -17.88
N ASP A 241 3.30 2.98 -19.10
CA ASP A 241 4.50 3.39 -19.84
C ASP A 241 5.18 4.56 -19.11
N LEU A 242 6.49 4.48 -18.87
CA LEU A 242 7.27 5.53 -18.23
C LEU A 242 7.45 6.78 -19.11
N GLN A 243 7.13 6.72 -20.41
CA GLN A 243 7.07 7.90 -21.28
C GLN A 243 5.77 8.70 -21.11
N ALA A 244 4.78 8.16 -20.40
CA ALA A 244 3.54 8.87 -20.09
C ALA A 244 3.82 10.18 -19.32
N ARG A 245 3.01 11.20 -19.60
CA ARG A 245 3.12 12.51 -18.97
C ARG A 245 1.73 12.96 -18.54
N ASP A 246 1.55 13.06 -17.23
CA ASP A 246 0.28 13.44 -16.58
C ASP A 246 -0.92 12.64 -17.13
N LEU A 247 -0.71 11.33 -17.36
CA LEU A 247 -1.72 10.44 -17.91
C LEU A 247 -2.88 10.29 -16.93
N ASP A 248 -4.08 10.67 -17.35
CA ASP A 248 -5.29 10.54 -16.53
C ASP A 248 -5.94 9.17 -16.73
N LEU A 249 -5.75 8.28 -15.77
CA LEU A 249 -6.32 6.92 -15.79
C LEU A 249 -7.83 6.92 -15.52
N GLY A 250 -8.38 8.00 -14.97
CA GLY A 250 -9.83 8.21 -14.80
C GLY A 250 -10.55 8.56 -16.10
N ALA A 251 -9.83 9.13 -17.07
CA ALA A 251 -10.40 9.48 -18.39
C ALA A 251 -10.54 8.27 -19.34
N GLY A 252 -10.03 7.11 -18.96
CA GLY A 252 -10.09 5.87 -19.73
C GLY A 252 -8.71 5.26 -20.01
N ILE A 253 -8.72 4.02 -20.50
CA ILE A 253 -7.49 3.26 -20.82
C ILE A 253 -7.03 3.67 -22.23
N GLY A 254 -5.82 4.22 -22.31
CA GLY A 254 -5.16 4.57 -23.56
C GLY A 254 -3.98 3.62 -23.85
N PRO A 255 -3.24 3.84 -24.97
CA PRO A 255 -2.14 2.97 -25.36
C PRO A 255 -0.96 2.96 -24.38
N GLN A 256 -0.86 3.95 -23.48
CA GLN A 256 0.23 4.08 -22.51
C GLN A 256 -0.06 3.42 -21.15
N ALA A 257 -1.23 2.84 -20.94
CA ALA A 257 -1.57 2.13 -19.71
C ALA A 257 -2.52 0.96 -19.97
N ALA A 258 -2.36 -0.11 -19.24
CA ALA A 258 -3.24 -1.26 -19.23
C ALA A 258 -3.47 -1.74 -17.79
N VAL A 259 -4.68 -2.20 -17.49
CA VAL A 259 -4.92 -2.99 -16.28
C VAL A 259 -4.32 -4.37 -16.53
N LEU A 260 -3.28 -4.71 -15.77
CA LEU A 260 -2.55 -5.96 -15.93
C LEU A 260 -3.22 -7.11 -15.17
N LEU A 261 -3.59 -6.86 -13.92
CA LEU A 261 -4.41 -7.76 -13.10
C LEU A 261 -5.61 -6.97 -12.62
N ASP A 262 -6.80 -7.53 -12.81
CA ASP A 262 -8.06 -6.92 -12.41
C ASP A 262 -8.83 -7.82 -11.45
N ASN A 263 -9.71 -7.23 -10.68
CA ASN A 263 -10.63 -7.93 -9.80
C ASN A 263 -9.95 -8.93 -8.86
N LEU A 264 -8.86 -8.51 -8.20
CA LEU A 264 -8.14 -9.33 -7.24
C LEU A 264 -9.05 -9.68 -6.03
N PRO A 265 -8.82 -10.83 -5.35
CA PRO A 265 -9.62 -11.26 -4.20
C PRO A 265 -9.35 -10.46 -2.92
N GLY A 266 -8.39 -9.54 -2.94
CA GLY A 266 -8.01 -8.67 -1.83
C GLY A 266 -7.47 -7.33 -2.31
N TYR A 267 -7.10 -6.48 -1.37
CA TYR A 267 -6.53 -5.16 -1.61
C TYR A 267 -5.03 -5.27 -1.90
N PRO A 268 -4.57 -5.05 -3.16
CA PRO A 268 -3.15 -5.09 -3.49
C PRO A 268 -2.41 -3.93 -2.78
N ASP A 269 -1.22 -4.25 -2.27
CA ASP A 269 -0.40 -3.36 -1.46
C ASP A 269 0.97 -3.15 -2.12
N ASN A 270 2.09 -3.49 -1.48
CA ASN A 270 3.41 -3.35 -2.04
C ASN A 270 3.64 -4.26 -3.25
N LEU A 271 4.49 -3.83 -4.18
CA LEU A 271 5.00 -4.61 -5.30
C LEU A 271 6.51 -4.77 -5.16
N MET A 272 6.99 -6.02 -5.15
CA MET A 272 8.42 -6.33 -5.05
C MET A 272 8.88 -7.17 -6.23
N ARG A 273 9.94 -6.72 -6.90
CA ARG A 273 10.54 -7.53 -7.95
C ARG A 273 11.24 -8.73 -7.35
N GLY A 274 10.81 -9.91 -7.76
CA GLY A 274 11.43 -11.19 -7.40
C GLY A 274 12.41 -11.68 -8.46
N LEU A 275 12.83 -12.93 -8.31
CA LEU A 275 13.68 -13.62 -9.27
C LEU A 275 12.85 -14.21 -10.44
N ASP A 276 13.53 -14.57 -11.52
CA ASP A 276 12.94 -15.24 -12.68
C ASP A 276 11.78 -14.45 -13.33
N GLY A 277 11.85 -13.09 -13.28
CA GLY A 277 10.85 -12.21 -13.87
C GLY A 277 9.56 -12.04 -13.08
N LYS A 278 9.47 -12.62 -11.89
CA LYS A 278 8.30 -12.49 -11.02
C LYS A 278 8.20 -11.11 -10.37
N ILE A 279 6.97 -10.72 -10.07
CA ILE A 279 6.64 -9.58 -9.24
C ILE A 279 5.71 -10.09 -8.13
N TRP A 280 6.09 -9.86 -6.89
CA TRP A 280 5.31 -10.21 -5.71
C TRP A 280 4.40 -9.05 -5.33
N ALA A 281 3.16 -9.37 -4.98
CA ALA A 281 2.18 -8.42 -4.46
C ALA A 281 1.50 -9.01 -3.22
N GLY A 282 1.45 -8.27 -2.14
CA GLY A 282 0.60 -8.61 -1.01
C GLY A 282 -0.85 -8.20 -1.27
N LEU A 283 -1.78 -8.98 -0.75
CA LEU A 283 -3.19 -8.62 -0.68
C LEU A 283 -3.51 -8.40 0.80
N VAL A 284 -3.29 -7.17 1.25
CA VAL A 284 -3.23 -6.79 2.68
C VAL A 284 -4.47 -7.17 3.48
N LYS A 285 -5.63 -7.18 2.83
CA LYS A 285 -6.89 -7.69 3.39
C LYS A 285 -7.74 -8.32 2.29
N PRO A 286 -8.58 -9.31 2.63
CA PRO A 286 -9.58 -9.84 1.70
C PRO A 286 -10.64 -8.79 1.41
N ARG A 287 -11.30 -8.89 0.26
CA ARG A 287 -12.47 -8.06 -0.07
C ARG A 287 -13.58 -8.28 0.95
N ASN A 288 -14.36 -7.23 1.19
CA ASN A 288 -15.48 -7.27 2.13
C ASN A 288 -16.80 -7.04 1.36
N PRO A 289 -17.73 -8.03 1.39
CA PRO A 289 -19.00 -7.91 0.67
C PRO A 289 -19.84 -6.70 1.08
N THR A 290 -19.74 -6.24 2.34
CA THR A 290 -20.46 -5.05 2.82
C THR A 290 -19.89 -3.79 2.17
N ILE A 291 -18.55 -3.66 2.09
CA ILE A 291 -17.88 -2.52 1.46
C ILE A 291 -18.18 -2.52 -0.04
N ASP A 292 -18.04 -3.67 -0.71
CA ASP A 292 -18.34 -3.81 -2.14
C ASP A 292 -19.80 -3.50 -2.45
N GLY A 293 -20.73 -3.96 -1.60
CA GLY A 293 -22.17 -3.68 -1.72
C GLY A 293 -22.55 -2.21 -1.47
N MET A 294 -21.62 -1.40 -0.96
CA MET A 294 -21.79 0.06 -0.79
C MET A 294 -21.04 0.87 -1.86
N ALA A 295 -20.36 0.23 -2.82
CA ALA A 295 -19.51 0.91 -3.80
C ALA A 295 -20.27 1.97 -4.61
N ASP A 296 -21.49 1.67 -5.02
CA ASP A 296 -22.40 2.56 -5.77
C ASP A 296 -23.29 3.45 -4.86
N LYS A 297 -23.07 3.40 -3.53
CA LYS A 297 -23.90 4.08 -2.52
C LYS A 297 -23.09 5.06 -1.68
N PRO A 298 -22.75 6.25 -2.20
CA PRO A 298 -21.93 7.25 -1.51
C PRO A 298 -22.42 7.61 -0.10
N PHE A 299 -23.75 7.72 0.08
CA PHE A 299 -24.34 8.02 1.39
C PHE A 299 -24.04 6.93 2.43
N MET A 300 -24.14 5.66 2.06
CA MET A 300 -23.86 4.53 2.96
C MET A 300 -22.40 4.50 3.39
N ARG A 301 -21.48 4.80 2.47
CA ARG A 301 -20.05 4.92 2.79
C ARG A 301 -19.76 6.07 3.74
N SER A 302 -20.40 7.22 3.55
CA SER A 302 -20.33 8.33 4.53
C SER A 302 -20.88 7.93 5.89
N MET A 303 -21.98 7.18 5.91
CA MET A 303 -22.62 6.73 7.14
C MET A 303 -21.71 5.79 7.95
N THR A 304 -20.89 4.97 7.28
CA THR A 304 -19.91 4.09 7.95
C THR A 304 -19.02 4.88 8.94
N LEU A 305 -18.55 6.06 8.55
CA LEU A 305 -17.68 6.90 9.40
C LEU A 305 -18.40 7.50 10.61
N ARG A 306 -19.74 7.50 10.64
CA ARG A 306 -20.55 7.96 11.77
C ARG A 306 -20.84 6.85 12.78
N LEU A 307 -20.52 5.60 12.41
CA LEU A 307 -20.62 4.48 13.33
C LEU A 307 -19.42 4.43 14.28
N PRO A 308 -19.57 3.92 15.49
CA PRO A 308 -18.43 3.55 16.32
C PRO A 308 -17.49 2.60 15.57
N ARG A 309 -16.17 2.76 15.72
CA ARG A 309 -15.15 1.95 15.02
C ARG A 309 -15.39 0.43 15.14
N ALA A 310 -15.88 -0.03 16.29
CA ALA A 310 -16.18 -1.45 16.50
C ALA A 310 -17.27 -2.01 15.56
N LEU A 311 -18.06 -1.13 14.93
CA LEU A 311 -19.11 -1.51 13.97
C LEU A 311 -18.69 -1.30 12.51
N TRP A 312 -17.45 -0.89 12.26
CA TRP A 312 -16.96 -0.75 10.90
C TRP A 312 -16.79 -2.13 10.25
N PRO A 313 -17.12 -2.26 8.95
CA PRO A 313 -16.99 -3.53 8.23
C PRO A 313 -15.53 -3.82 7.87
N VAL A 314 -14.67 -3.95 8.89
CA VAL A 314 -13.24 -4.25 8.69
C VAL A 314 -13.10 -5.73 8.31
N PRO A 315 -12.41 -6.07 7.20
CA PRO A 315 -12.16 -7.45 6.84
C PRO A 315 -11.33 -8.17 7.93
N LYS A 316 -11.55 -9.47 8.08
CA LYS A 316 -10.76 -10.30 9.01
C LYS A 316 -9.28 -10.33 8.58
N ALA A 317 -8.40 -10.59 9.54
CA ALA A 317 -7.00 -10.87 9.26
C ALA A 317 -6.89 -12.09 8.34
N TYR A 318 -6.00 -12.00 7.35
CA TYR A 318 -5.74 -13.05 6.36
C TYR A 318 -4.34 -12.82 5.79
N GLY A 319 -3.52 -13.84 5.73
CA GLY A 319 -2.24 -13.80 5.02
C GLY A 319 -2.45 -14.15 3.55
N HIS A 320 -2.08 -13.27 2.63
CA HIS A 320 -2.21 -13.53 1.20
C HIS A 320 -1.17 -12.78 0.38
N VAL A 321 -0.34 -13.49 -0.34
CA VAL A 321 0.63 -12.91 -1.27
C VAL A 321 0.57 -13.68 -2.58
N ILE A 322 0.58 -12.96 -3.69
CA ILE A 322 0.65 -13.53 -5.04
C ILE A 322 1.96 -13.17 -5.72
N ALA A 323 2.41 -14.00 -6.65
CA ALA A 323 3.42 -13.62 -7.63
C ALA A 323 2.83 -13.70 -9.04
N PHE A 324 3.19 -12.75 -9.89
CA PHE A 324 2.76 -12.69 -11.27
C PHE A 324 3.92 -12.31 -12.21
N ASN A 325 3.78 -12.63 -13.49
CA ASN A 325 4.70 -12.24 -14.55
C ASN A 325 4.31 -10.88 -15.14
N GLU A 326 5.20 -10.28 -15.92
CA GLU A 326 4.97 -9.00 -16.61
C GLU A 326 3.85 -9.04 -17.67
N ASP A 327 3.35 -10.23 -18.01
CA ASP A 327 2.17 -10.47 -18.87
C ASP A 327 0.85 -10.61 -18.07
N GLY A 328 0.90 -10.48 -16.73
CA GLY A 328 -0.28 -10.56 -15.87
C GLY A 328 -0.68 -11.99 -15.46
N ARG A 329 0.12 -13.01 -15.77
CA ARG A 329 -0.18 -14.38 -15.33
C ARG A 329 0.28 -14.58 -13.88
N VAL A 330 -0.65 -14.94 -13.00
CA VAL A 330 -0.33 -15.35 -11.63
C VAL A 330 0.39 -16.71 -11.68
N VAL A 331 1.58 -16.77 -11.05
CA VAL A 331 2.47 -17.94 -11.07
C VAL A 331 2.69 -18.53 -9.67
N ALA A 332 2.33 -17.81 -8.61
CA ALA A 332 2.30 -18.31 -7.25
C ALA A 332 1.18 -17.61 -6.48
N ASP A 333 0.61 -18.35 -5.52
CA ASP A 333 -0.40 -17.86 -4.59
C ASP A 333 -0.14 -18.53 -3.23
N LEU A 334 0.18 -17.74 -2.22
CA LEU A 334 0.53 -18.19 -0.88
C LEU A 334 -0.44 -17.56 0.10
N GLN A 335 -1.09 -18.40 0.92
CA GLN A 335 -2.14 -17.97 1.84
C GLN A 335 -1.98 -18.55 3.24
N ASP A 336 -2.53 -17.84 4.21
CA ASP A 336 -2.87 -18.31 5.55
C ASP A 336 -4.24 -17.78 5.94
N ALA A 337 -5.26 -18.63 5.84
CA ALA A 337 -6.65 -18.29 6.17
C ALA A 337 -6.86 -18.02 7.68
N THR A 338 -5.93 -18.44 8.54
CA THR A 338 -6.00 -18.14 9.98
C THR A 338 -5.65 -16.70 10.30
N GLY A 339 -4.87 -16.05 9.42
CA GLY A 339 -4.36 -14.70 9.63
C GLY A 339 -3.37 -14.59 10.79
N ALA A 340 -2.70 -15.69 11.15
CA ALA A 340 -1.67 -15.67 12.20
C ALA A 340 -0.51 -14.74 11.86
N TYR A 341 -0.17 -14.64 10.57
CA TYR A 341 0.72 -13.61 10.03
C TYR A 341 -0.12 -12.65 9.18
N PRO A 342 -0.67 -11.58 9.78
CA PRO A 342 -1.74 -10.77 9.19
C PRO A 342 -1.21 -9.74 8.20
N GLU A 343 -2.10 -9.24 7.36
CA GLU A 343 -1.91 -8.01 6.57
C GLU A 343 -0.60 -8.00 5.80
N THR A 344 -0.39 -9.08 5.03
CA THR A 344 0.81 -9.25 4.21
C THR A 344 0.87 -8.21 3.10
N THR A 345 1.99 -7.48 2.98
CA THR A 345 2.16 -6.38 2.03
C THR A 345 2.91 -6.79 0.78
N ALA A 346 3.87 -7.70 0.86
CA ALA A 346 4.57 -8.33 -0.27
C ALA A 346 5.50 -9.46 0.19
N ILE A 347 6.38 -9.92 -0.72
CA ILE A 347 7.50 -10.79 -0.42
C ILE A 347 8.79 -10.21 -1.04
N THR A 348 9.86 -10.17 -0.25
CA THR A 348 11.22 -9.99 -0.76
C THR A 348 11.84 -11.36 -1.02
N GLU A 349 12.05 -11.69 -2.30
CA GLU A 349 12.59 -12.98 -2.73
C GLU A 349 14.11 -12.91 -2.89
N THR A 350 14.80 -13.83 -2.25
CA THR A 350 16.23 -14.11 -2.46
C THR A 350 16.43 -15.50 -3.03
N ARG A 351 17.66 -15.91 -3.31
CA ARG A 351 17.93 -17.27 -3.78
C ARG A 351 17.58 -18.37 -2.76
N GLU A 352 17.56 -18.03 -1.48
CA GLU A 352 17.38 -18.99 -0.39
C GLU A 352 16.07 -18.82 0.36
N ARG A 353 15.55 -17.58 0.43
CA ARG A 353 14.42 -17.23 1.30
C ARG A 353 13.41 -16.33 0.63
N LEU A 354 12.19 -16.47 1.09
CA LEU A 354 11.08 -15.56 0.86
C LEU A 354 10.79 -14.84 2.18
N TYR A 355 11.12 -13.56 2.29
CA TYR A 355 10.80 -12.75 3.47
C TYR A 355 9.43 -12.12 3.28
N VAL A 356 8.50 -12.42 4.17
CA VAL A 356 7.11 -11.99 4.08
C VAL A 356 6.96 -10.65 4.79
N GLN A 357 6.50 -9.65 4.08
CA GLN A 357 6.24 -8.31 4.58
C GLN A 357 4.84 -8.23 5.20
N SER A 358 4.65 -7.43 6.24
CA SER A 358 3.37 -7.28 6.94
C SER A 358 3.26 -5.95 7.66
N LEU A 359 2.05 -5.37 7.73
CA LEU A 359 1.78 -4.14 8.47
C LEU A 359 1.83 -4.31 10.00
N HIS A 360 1.42 -5.47 10.52
CA HIS A 360 1.21 -5.64 11.97
C HIS A 360 1.76 -6.96 12.55
N ALA A 361 2.53 -7.73 11.77
CA ALA A 361 3.12 -8.95 12.32
C ALA A 361 4.14 -8.63 13.41
N LYS A 362 4.14 -9.46 14.46
CA LYS A 362 5.17 -9.43 15.51
C LYS A 362 6.34 -10.29 15.08
N GLY A 363 7.37 -9.65 14.56
CA GLY A 363 8.52 -10.32 13.97
C GLY A 363 8.44 -10.43 12.46
N LEU A 364 9.54 -10.81 11.83
CA LEU A 364 9.67 -10.92 10.38
C LEU A 364 9.58 -12.39 9.98
N GLY A 365 8.52 -12.73 9.26
CA GLY A 365 8.27 -14.09 8.77
C GLY A 365 9.08 -14.40 7.51
N TRP A 366 9.55 -15.65 7.38
CA TRP A 366 10.21 -16.10 6.17
C TRP A 366 9.97 -17.58 5.89
N LEU A 367 10.07 -17.93 4.61
CA LEU A 367 10.02 -19.30 4.10
C LEU A 367 11.33 -19.63 3.37
N LYS A 368 11.69 -20.89 3.34
CA LYS A 368 12.73 -21.39 2.41
C LYS A 368 12.15 -21.35 0.99
N ARG A 369 12.96 -20.84 0.04
CA ARG A 369 12.57 -20.81 -1.38
C ARG A 369 12.56 -22.19 -2.02
#